data_9d7280bfa1f280983a4cb31fe81d6ddc
#
_entry.id   9d7280bfa1f280983a4cb31fe81d6ddc
#
_cell.length_a   1.000
_cell.length_b   1.000
_cell.length_c   1.000
_cell.angle_alpha   90.00
_cell.angle_beta   90.00
_cell.angle_gamma   90.00
#
_symmetry.space_group_name_H-M   'P 1'
#
loop_
_entity.id
_entity.type
_entity.pdbx_description
1 polymer ?
#
loop_
_entity_poly.entity_id
_entity_poly.type
_entity_poly.pdbx_seq_one_letter_code
_entity_poly.pdbx_strand_id
1 'polypeptide(L)'
;VLDSYVARTQRLLQNPAAPTSLYSEADLTLYINIARGQLAGEAECIKVLGTIDTVVDQQAYDFADIDTGVAATNGVQGVINVSQAWYTVGTGRKWIAPKPWPWFSLYTFNNPVPQGNYPTTWSQYGQGAAPGDTGSVNGGNFYINTPDQVYSLVLDCSCYPIALVDDTTVEAIPYLWTDAVPWYAAAYALWSAQNNARMADAERYFNTYTMFVERARKASNPSINRWMYSQSGDPAQAAKMQVQPRGGAGG
;
A
#
# COMPACT_ATOMS: atom_id res chain seq x y z
N VAL A 1 -10.36 6.03 -19.16
CA VAL A 1 -10.56 5.71 -17.74
C VAL A 1 -11.02 6.94 -16.97
N LEU A 2 -10.33 8.07 -17.11
CA LEU A 2 -10.66 9.31 -16.43
C LEU A 2 -12.08 9.78 -16.72
N ASP A 3 -12.49 9.78 -18.00
CA ASP A 3 -13.84 10.18 -18.44
C ASP A 3 -14.93 9.34 -17.76
N SER A 4 -14.68 8.04 -17.56
CA SER A 4 -15.62 7.17 -16.85
C SER A 4 -15.78 7.57 -15.38
N TYR A 5 -14.70 7.93 -14.70
CA TYR A 5 -14.76 8.43 -13.32
C TYR A 5 -15.46 9.80 -13.27
N VAL A 6 -15.12 10.71 -14.17
CA VAL A 6 -15.74 12.04 -14.26
C VAL A 6 -17.26 11.90 -14.46
N ALA A 7 -17.68 11.11 -15.45
CA ALA A 7 -19.10 10.90 -15.74
C ALA A 7 -19.87 10.31 -14.56
N ARG A 8 -19.29 9.34 -13.85
CA ARG A 8 -19.92 8.74 -12.66
C ARG A 8 -20.00 9.73 -11.51
N THR A 9 -18.92 10.49 -11.25
CA THR A 9 -18.88 11.52 -10.20
C THR A 9 -19.88 12.63 -10.48
N GLN A 10 -19.98 13.10 -11.74
CA GLN A 10 -20.98 14.09 -12.15
C GLN A 10 -22.41 13.61 -11.88
N ARG A 11 -22.73 12.34 -12.17
CA ARG A 11 -24.06 11.77 -11.88
C ARG A 11 -24.37 11.75 -10.38
N LEU A 12 -23.42 11.39 -9.53
CA LEU A 12 -23.59 11.41 -8.07
C LEU A 12 -23.80 12.83 -7.55
N LEU A 13 -23.05 13.78 -8.08
CA LEU A 13 -23.16 15.21 -7.73
C LEU A 13 -24.39 15.88 -8.33
N GLN A 14 -25.07 15.23 -9.29
CA GLN A 14 -26.11 15.87 -10.11
C GLN A 14 -25.59 17.16 -10.77
N ASN A 15 -24.33 17.15 -11.17
CA ASN A 15 -23.66 18.30 -11.76
C ASN A 15 -24.14 18.46 -13.20
N PRO A 16 -24.79 19.58 -13.54
CA PRO A 16 -25.24 19.82 -14.90
C PRO A 16 -24.05 19.99 -15.85
N ALA A 17 -24.31 19.87 -17.15
CA ALA A 17 -23.32 20.17 -18.16
C ALA A 17 -22.91 21.64 -18.17
N ALA A 18 -21.67 21.92 -18.62
CA ALA A 18 -21.26 23.31 -18.85
C ALA A 18 -22.24 24.04 -19.79
N PRO A 19 -22.47 25.34 -19.60
CA PRO A 19 -21.77 26.29 -18.72
C PRO A 19 -22.34 26.41 -17.28
N THR A 20 -23.34 25.64 -16.91
CA THR A 20 -24.02 25.72 -15.61
C THR A 20 -23.51 24.73 -14.57
N SER A 21 -22.38 24.06 -14.86
CA SER A 21 -21.76 23.11 -13.93
C SER A 21 -21.27 23.82 -12.67
N LEU A 22 -21.57 23.22 -11.50
CA LEU A 22 -21.09 23.68 -10.20
C LEU A 22 -19.63 23.31 -9.95
N TYR A 23 -19.17 22.20 -10.54
CA TYR A 23 -17.81 21.68 -10.43
C TYR A 23 -17.20 21.61 -11.82
N SER A 24 -16.04 22.23 -11.99
CA SER A 24 -15.29 22.14 -13.25
C SER A 24 -14.74 20.73 -13.46
N GLU A 25 -14.41 20.39 -14.68
CA GLU A 25 -13.77 19.11 -15.01
C GLU A 25 -12.39 18.99 -14.33
N ALA A 26 -11.65 20.10 -14.21
CA ALA A 26 -10.39 20.15 -13.50
C ALA A 26 -10.55 19.85 -12.00
N ASP A 27 -11.59 20.40 -11.35
CA ASP A 27 -11.89 20.11 -9.95
C ASP A 27 -12.25 18.62 -9.77
N LEU A 28 -13.08 18.08 -10.66
CA LEU A 28 -13.46 16.68 -10.61
C LEU A 28 -12.26 15.75 -10.80
N THR A 29 -11.35 16.09 -11.72
CA THR A 29 -10.11 15.35 -11.93
C THR A 29 -9.24 15.38 -10.66
N LEU A 30 -9.11 16.52 -10.02
CA LEU A 30 -8.40 16.65 -8.74
C LEU A 30 -9.02 15.76 -7.66
N TYR A 31 -10.35 15.81 -7.48
CA TYR A 31 -11.04 15.01 -6.47
C TYR A 31 -10.95 13.51 -6.74
N ILE A 32 -10.98 13.10 -8.02
CA ILE A 32 -10.76 11.70 -8.43
C ILE A 32 -9.34 11.25 -8.07
N ASN A 33 -8.32 12.06 -8.33
CA ASN A 33 -6.94 11.70 -7.99
C ASN A 33 -6.73 11.62 -6.47
N ILE A 34 -7.33 12.53 -5.70
CA ILE A 34 -7.35 12.45 -4.23
C ILE A 34 -8.02 11.14 -3.78
N ALA A 35 -9.18 10.81 -4.34
CA ALA A 35 -9.92 9.59 -4.02
C ALA A 35 -9.11 8.31 -4.31
N ARG A 36 -8.39 8.29 -5.43
CA ARG A 36 -7.51 7.17 -5.82
C ARG A 36 -6.34 7.01 -4.86
N GLY A 37 -5.69 8.10 -4.49
CA GLY A 37 -4.61 8.10 -3.50
C GLY A 37 -5.10 7.62 -2.13
N GLN A 38 -6.27 8.11 -1.69
CA GLN A 38 -6.88 7.70 -0.43
C GLN A 38 -7.22 6.20 -0.43
N LEU A 39 -7.85 5.70 -1.49
CA LEU A 39 -8.16 4.27 -1.63
C LEU A 39 -6.90 3.40 -1.60
N ALA A 40 -5.85 3.82 -2.31
CA ALA A 40 -4.58 3.09 -2.32
C ALA A 40 -3.93 3.02 -0.93
N GLY A 41 -3.92 4.15 -0.19
CA GLY A 41 -3.37 4.23 1.16
C GLY A 41 -4.17 3.42 2.19
N GLU A 42 -5.50 3.47 2.13
CA GLU A 42 -6.35 2.78 3.11
C GLU A 42 -6.53 1.29 2.84
N ALA A 43 -6.69 0.90 1.57
CA ALA A 43 -6.96 -0.49 1.20
C ALA A 43 -5.70 -1.29 0.84
N GLU A 44 -4.57 -0.61 0.56
CA GLU A 44 -3.32 -1.22 0.10
C GLU A 44 -3.55 -2.17 -1.10
N CYS A 45 -4.48 -1.79 -1.99
CA CYS A 45 -4.96 -2.67 -3.03
C CYS A 45 -4.09 -2.69 -4.30
N ILE A 46 -3.14 -1.78 -4.42
CA ILE A 46 -2.18 -1.73 -5.52
C ILE A 46 -0.91 -2.45 -5.07
N LYS A 47 -0.70 -3.67 -5.55
CA LYS A 47 0.46 -4.50 -5.21
C LYS A 47 1.41 -4.63 -6.37
N VAL A 48 2.69 -4.32 -6.14
CA VAL A 48 3.75 -4.41 -7.14
C VAL A 48 4.99 -5.06 -6.52
N LEU A 49 5.68 -5.89 -7.28
CA LEU A 49 6.98 -6.39 -6.89
C LEU A 49 8.03 -5.35 -7.25
N GLY A 50 8.57 -4.68 -6.23
CA GLY A 50 9.69 -3.78 -6.39
C GLY A 50 11.02 -4.52 -6.22
N THR A 51 12.09 -3.90 -6.71
CA THR A 51 13.46 -4.41 -6.56
C THR A 51 14.37 -3.34 -6.00
N ILE A 52 15.36 -3.76 -5.22
CA ILE A 52 16.43 -2.89 -4.73
C ILE A 52 17.71 -3.71 -4.54
N ASP A 53 18.84 -3.15 -4.97
CA ASP A 53 20.12 -3.76 -4.72
C ASP A 53 20.72 -3.23 -3.42
N THR A 54 21.16 -4.13 -2.57
CA THR A 54 21.79 -3.76 -1.31
C THR A 54 23.20 -3.22 -1.55
N VAL A 55 23.62 -2.34 -0.66
CA VAL A 55 25.00 -1.83 -0.62
C VAL A 55 25.69 -2.44 0.59
N VAL A 56 26.94 -2.87 0.44
CA VAL A 56 27.75 -3.44 1.52
C VAL A 56 27.80 -2.46 2.69
N ASP A 57 27.59 -2.97 3.89
CA ASP A 57 27.59 -2.21 5.14
C ASP A 57 26.47 -1.15 5.28
N GLN A 58 25.54 -1.06 4.34
CA GLN A 58 24.38 -0.16 4.43
C GLN A 58 23.16 -0.88 4.98
N GLN A 59 22.52 -0.27 5.99
CA GLN A 59 21.32 -0.82 6.64
C GLN A 59 20.01 -0.13 6.24
N ALA A 60 20.06 1.14 5.86
CA ALA A 60 18.91 1.97 5.57
C ALA A 60 18.79 2.29 4.08
N TYR A 61 17.59 2.13 3.55
CA TYR A 61 17.24 2.41 2.15
C TYR A 61 15.97 3.24 2.14
N ASP A 62 15.92 4.26 1.29
CA ASP A 62 14.70 5.05 1.11
C ASP A 62 13.68 4.25 0.28
N PHE A 63 12.40 4.45 0.52
CA PHE A 63 11.35 3.88 -0.34
C PHE A 63 11.42 4.43 -1.77
N ALA A 64 11.99 5.62 -1.95
CA ALA A 64 12.24 6.20 -3.26
C ALA A 64 13.27 5.43 -4.10
N ASP A 65 14.17 4.67 -3.45
CA ASP A 65 15.20 3.87 -4.11
C ASP A 65 14.66 2.52 -4.62
N ILE A 66 13.44 2.15 -4.23
CA ILE A 66 12.80 0.91 -4.66
C ILE A 66 12.29 1.06 -6.09
N ASP A 67 12.86 0.30 -7.00
CA ASP A 67 12.39 0.25 -8.39
C ASP A 67 11.08 -0.56 -8.47
N THR A 68 9.98 0.13 -8.70
CA THR A 68 8.65 -0.47 -8.91
C THR A 68 8.29 -0.62 -10.39
N GLY A 69 9.23 -0.35 -11.28
CA GLY A 69 9.05 -0.38 -12.73
C GLY A 69 8.59 0.97 -13.31
N VAL A 70 8.35 0.98 -14.62
CA VAL A 70 8.03 2.21 -15.34
C VAL A 70 6.59 2.65 -15.06
N ALA A 71 6.42 3.81 -14.42
CA ALA A 71 5.12 4.38 -14.04
C ALA A 71 4.14 4.51 -15.23
N ALA A 72 4.62 4.85 -16.42
CA ALA A 72 3.80 4.92 -17.63
C ALA A 72 3.21 3.57 -18.05
N THR A 73 3.81 2.45 -17.62
CA THR A 73 3.36 1.11 -18.00
C THR A 73 2.48 0.48 -16.92
N ASN A 74 2.80 0.68 -15.65
CA ASN A 74 2.08 0.05 -14.53
C ASN A 74 1.15 0.99 -13.77
N GLY A 75 1.19 2.29 -14.08
CA GLY A 75 0.34 3.30 -13.44
C GLY A 75 0.68 3.60 -11.98
N VAL A 76 1.87 3.21 -11.51
CA VAL A 76 2.27 3.26 -10.11
C VAL A 76 3.35 4.31 -9.87
N GLN A 77 3.25 4.99 -8.74
CA GLN A 77 4.22 5.99 -8.30
C GLN A 77 4.40 5.89 -6.78
N GLY A 78 5.64 5.59 -6.36
CA GLY A 78 6.02 5.55 -4.96
C GLY A 78 5.45 4.37 -4.15
N VAL A 79 6.22 3.94 -3.18
CA VAL A 79 5.89 2.83 -2.27
C VAL A 79 5.23 3.38 -1.01
N ILE A 80 4.11 2.78 -0.59
CA ILE A 80 3.43 3.09 0.67
C ILE A 80 4.08 2.30 1.80
N ASN A 81 4.16 0.97 1.62
CA ASN A 81 4.77 0.05 2.56
C ASN A 81 5.29 -1.21 1.85
N VAL A 82 6.10 -1.97 2.56
CA VAL A 82 6.61 -3.27 2.14
C VAL A 82 5.94 -4.36 3.00
N SER A 83 5.33 -5.35 2.35
CA SER A 83 4.65 -6.45 3.02
C SER A 83 5.59 -7.64 3.25
N GLN A 84 6.46 -7.91 2.29
CA GLN A 84 7.39 -9.04 2.30
C GLN A 84 8.68 -8.69 1.56
N ALA A 85 9.78 -9.34 1.97
CA ALA A 85 11.07 -9.16 1.32
C ALA A 85 11.77 -10.53 1.18
N TRP A 86 12.44 -10.74 0.04
CA TRP A 86 13.27 -11.92 -0.22
C TRP A 86 14.35 -11.61 -1.24
N TYR A 87 15.32 -12.50 -1.36
CA TYR A 87 16.31 -12.48 -2.44
C TYR A 87 16.48 -13.89 -3.01
N THR A 88 17.06 -13.99 -4.19
CA THR A 88 17.26 -15.27 -4.87
C THR A 88 18.71 -15.77 -4.68
N VAL A 89 18.86 -17.03 -4.31
CA VAL A 89 20.17 -17.71 -4.26
C VAL A 89 20.08 -18.96 -5.14
N GLY A 90 20.80 -18.93 -6.25
CA GLY A 90 20.65 -19.99 -7.26
C GLY A 90 19.21 -20.03 -7.80
N THR A 91 18.52 -21.16 -7.65
CA THR A 91 17.11 -21.32 -8.05
C THR A 91 16.11 -21.11 -6.90
N GLY A 92 16.60 -20.89 -5.68
CA GLY A 92 15.80 -20.79 -4.47
C GLY A 92 15.56 -19.36 -4.02
N ARG A 93 14.38 -19.11 -3.42
CA ARG A 93 14.08 -17.83 -2.74
C ARG A 93 14.44 -17.94 -1.26
N LYS A 94 15.17 -16.99 -0.74
CA LYS A 94 15.41 -16.81 0.69
C LYS A 94 14.56 -15.65 1.21
N TRP A 95 13.62 -15.94 2.07
CA TRP A 95 12.78 -14.96 2.74
C TRP A 95 13.56 -14.27 3.85
N ILE A 96 13.34 -12.95 3.96
CA ILE A 96 13.90 -12.12 5.01
C ILE A 96 12.78 -11.92 6.04
N ALA A 97 13.06 -12.20 7.32
CA ALA A 97 12.05 -12.15 8.37
C ALA A 97 11.70 -10.69 8.75
N PRO A 98 10.43 -10.27 8.71
CA PRO A 98 10.04 -8.96 9.18
C PRO A 98 10.17 -8.85 10.70
N LYS A 99 10.61 -7.70 11.17
CA LYS A 99 10.71 -7.38 12.60
C LYS A 99 10.07 -6.02 12.87
N PRO A 100 9.39 -5.85 14.00
CA PRO A 100 8.91 -4.53 14.41
C PRO A 100 10.09 -3.56 14.58
N TRP A 101 9.90 -2.28 14.19
CA TRP A 101 10.95 -1.27 14.31
C TRP A 101 11.57 -1.16 15.71
N PRO A 102 10.82 -1.17 16.83
CA PRO A 102 11.44 -1.12 18.15
C PRO A 102 12.42 -2.26 18.42
N TRP A 103 12.11 -3.47 17.95
CA TRP A 103 13.02 -4.60 18.04
C TRP A 103 14.24 -4.40 17.15
N PHE A 104 14.03 -4.03 15.90
CA PHE A 104 15.11 -3.87 14.92
C PHE A 104 16.10 -2.78 15.35
N SER A 105 15.61 -1.62 15.82
CA SER A 105 16.43 -0.52 16.27
C SER A 105 17.29 -0.85 17.49
N LEU A 106 16.78 -1.68 18.42
CA LEU A 106 17.51 -2.06 19.61
C LEU A 106 18.55 -3.16 19.35
N TYR A 107 18.20 -4.16 18.56
CA TYR A 107 19.02 -5.36 18.43
C TYR A 107 19.87 -5.42 17.16
N THR A 108 19.47 -4.75 16.11
CA THR A 108 20.16 -4.80 14.82
C THR A 108 20.87 -3.50 14.49
N PHE A 109 20.19 -2.37 14.67
CA PHE A 109 20.73 -1.07 14.30
C PHE A 109 21.85 -0.59 15.23
N ASN A 110 21.71 -0.83 16.54
CA ASN A 110 22.72 -0.47 17.54
C ASN A 110 23.82 -1.52 17.75
N ASN A 111 23.59 -2.75 17.31
CA ASN A 111 24.56 -3.82 17.34
C ASN A 111 24.84 -4.28 15.90
N PRO A 112 25.76 -3.62 15.18
CA PRO A 112 26.11 -4.06 13.85
C PRO A 112 26.59 -5.51 13.94
N VAL A 113 25.84 -6.40 13.30
CA VAL A 113 26.22 -7.80 13.21
C VAL A 113 27.55 -7.88 12.48
N PRO A 114 28.53 -8.71 12.93
CA PRO A 114 29.82 -8.82 12.29
C PRO A 114 29.67 -9.04 10.79
N GLN A 115 30.54 -8.40 10.00
CA GLN A 115 30.62 -8.59 8.56
C GLN A 115 30.60 -10.08 8.19
N GLY A 116 29.88 -10.44 7.15
CA GLY A 116 29.76 -11.83 6.69
C GLY A 116 28.36 -12.41 6.81
N ASN A 117 27.34 -11.58 7.01
CA ASN A 117 25.97 -12.04 7.12
C ASN A 117 25.12 -11.57 5.93
N TYR A 118 24.43 -12.54 5.33
CA TYR A 118 23.37 -12.27 4.37
C TYR A 118 22.13 -11.65 5.06
N PRO A 119 21.28 -10.92 4.32
CA PRO A 119 20.05 -10.36 4.87
C PRO A 119 19.13 -11.43 5.45
N THR A 120 18.84 -11.35 6.75
CA THR A 120 17.97 -12.29 7.47
C THR A 120 16.73 -11.62 8.05
N THR A 121 16.85 -10.34 8.40
CA THR A 121 15.78 -9.57 9.04
C THR A 121 15.64 -8.22 8.36
N TRP A 122 14.41 -7.75 8.32
CA TRP A 122 14.09 -6.41 7.82
C TRP A 122 13.05 -5.72 8.70
N SER A 123 13.01 -4.41 8.61
CA SER A 123 12.00 -3.57 9.24
C SER A 123 11.70 -2.37 8.35
N GLN A 124 10.60 -1.71 8.60
CA GLN A 124 10.31 -0.41 8.02
C GLN A 124 10.03 0.62 9.11
N TYR A 125 10.34 1.87 8.81
CA TYR A 125 10.02 3.02 9.64
C TYR A 125 9.38 4.12 8.80
N GLY A 126 8.20 4.53 9.21
CA GLY A 126 7.37 5.47 8.44
C GLY A 126 6.60 4.80 7.30
N GLN A 127 5.87 5.62 6.57
CA GLN A 127 5.17 5.27 5.34
C GLN A 127 5.69 6.15 4.22
N GLY A 128 5.64 5.65 2.99
CA GLY A 128 6.03 6.42 1.83
C GLY A 128 5.17 7.69 1.68
N ALA A 129 5.77 8.74 1.16
CA ALA A 129 5.08 9.98 0.87
C ALA A 129 4.13 9.82 -0.31
N ALA A 130 2.99 10.49 -0.26
CA ALA A 130 2.09 10.57 -1.41
C ALA A 130 2.77 11.29 -2.59
N PRO A 131 2.48 10.89 -3.83
CA PRO A 131 3.05 11.53 -5.02
C PRO A 131 2.73 13.03 -5.05
N GLY A 132 3.74 13.83 -5.32
CA GLY A 132 3.62 15.30 -5.38
C GLY A 132 3.88 16.02 -4.06
N ASP A 133 4.08 15.31 -2.96
CA ASP A 133 4.51 15.89 -1.69
C ASP A 133 6.04 16.08 -1.68
N THR A 134 6.51 17.03 -2.47
CA THR A 134 7.94 17.37 -2.61
C THR A 134 8.54 17.98 -1.33
N GLY A 135 7.74 18.17 -0.29
CA GLY A 135 8.16 18.72 1.00
C GLY A 135 8.30 17.69 2.11
N SER A 136 7.88 16.45 1.89
CA SER A 136 8.01 15.39 2.88
C SER A 136 9.44 14.87 2.93
N VAL A 137 10.23 15.43 3.85
CA VAL A 137 11.60 14.98 4.16
C VAL A 137 11.63 13.59 4.83
N ASN A 138 10.45 13.03 5.12
CA ASN A 138 10.27 11.78 5.86
C ASN A 138 9.53 10.75 5.03
N GLY A 139 10.07 10.41 3.87
CA GLY A 139 9.71 9.18 3.17
C GLY A 139 9.93 7.97 4.09
N GLY A 140 9.14 6.91 3.93
CA GLY A 140 9.38 5.67 4.68
C GLY A 140 10.74 5.08 4.33
N ASN A 141 11.38 4.48 5.30
CA ASN A 141 12.65 3.79 5.12
C ASN A 141 12.49 2.28 5.31
N PHE A 142 13.16 1.55 4.46
CA PHE A 142 13.35 0.11 4.56
C PHE A 142 14.71 -0.17 5.18
N TYR A 143 14.73 -0.99 6.22
CA TYR A 143 15.93 -1.35 6.96
C TYR A 143 16.18 -2.85 6.89
N ILE A 144 17.44 -3.23 6.69
CA ILE A 144 17.90 -4.62 6.74
C ILE A 144 19.09 -4.75 7.68
N ASN A 145 19.36 -5.95 8.18
CA ASN A 145 20.65 -6.18 8.84
C ASN A 145 21.79 -6.00 7.83
N THR A 146 22.95 -5.57 8.32
CA THR A 146 24.13 -5.20 7.52
C THR A 146 24.48 -6.30 6.51
N PRO A 147 24.39 -6.06 5.20
CA PRO A 147 24.74 -7.05 4.19
C PRO A 147 26.27 -7.11 3.99
N ASP A 148 26.79 -8.31 3.76
CA ASP A 148 28.21 -8.57 3.48
C ASP A 148 28.59 -8.38 2.01
N GLN A 149 27.62 -8.40 1.14
CA GLN A 149 27.77 -8.18 -0.31
C GLN A 149 26.50 -7.59 -0.91
N VAL A 150 26.52 -7.32 -2.19
CA VAL A 150 25.33 -6.86 -2.91
C VAL A 150 24.36 -8.01 -3.09
N TYR A 151 23.10 -7.81 -2.66
CA TYR A 151 21.97 -8.72 -2.87
C TYR A 151 20.88 -7.98 -3.62
N SER A 152 20.35 -8.57 -4.68
CA SER A 152 19.15 -8.04 -5.32
C SER A 152 17.92 -8.52 -4.55
N LEU A 153 17.32 -7.61 -3.80
CA LEU A 153 16.11 -7.88 -3.03
C LEU A 153 14.88 -7.68 -3.90
N VAL A 154 13.90 -8.55 -3.71
CA VAL A 154 12.56 -8.38 -4.27
C VAL A 154 11.60 -8.11 -3.12
N LEU A 155 10.82 -7.06 -3.25
CA LEU A 155 9.94 -6.53 -2.23
C LEU A 155 8.49 -6.57 -2.70
N ASP A 156 7.59 -7.11 -1.90
CA ASP A 156 6.14 -7.01 -2.14
C ASP A 156 5.66 -5.67 -1.59
N CYS A 157 5.44 -4.72 -2.48
CA CYS A 157 5.12 -3.33 -2.15
C CYS A 157 3.65 -3.01 -2.37
N SER A 158 3.06 -2.26 -1.44
CA SER A 158 1.84 -1.49 -1.69
C SER A 158 2.25 -0.11 -2.19
N CYS A 159 1.59 0.36 -3.25
CA CYS A 159 2.03 1.57 -3.94
C CYS A 159 0.89 2.58 -4.15
N TYR A 160 1.26 3.86 -4.36
CA TYR A 160 0.35 4.90 -4.82
C TYR A 160 0.16 4.83 -6.34
N PRO A 161 -1.04 5.15 -6.86
CA PRO A 161 -1.26 5.33 -8.28
C PRO A 161 -0.68 6.66 -8.76
N ILE A 162 -0.23 6.73 -10.02
CA ILE A 162 0.05 8.02 -10.68
C ILE A 162 -1.23 8.83 -10.83
N ALA A 163 -1.11 10.15 -10.88
CA ALA A 163 -2.26 11.01 -11.17
C ALA A 163 -2.79 10.74 -12.59
N LEU A 164 -4.11 10.60 -12.74
CA LEU A 164 -4.74 10.58 -14.05
C LEU A 164 -4.76 12.01 -14.61
N VAL A 165 -4.21 12.16 -15.79
CA VAL A 165 -4.20 13.43 -16.53
C VAL A 165 -5.19 13.37 -17.68
N ASP A 166 -5.32 12.20 -18.29
CA ASP A 166 -6.20 11.93 -19.43
C ASP A 166 -6.61 10.45 -19.47
N ASP A 167 -7.36 10.06 -20.49
CA ASP A 167 -7.85 8.69 -20.68
C ASP A 167 -6.77 7.69 -21.12
N THR A 168 -5.59 8.17 -21.54
CA THR A 168 -4.46 7.32 -21.93
C THR A 168 -3.61 6.91 -20.73
N THR A 169 -3.75 7.62 -19.61
CA THR A 169 -3.05 7.30 -18.36
C THR A 169 -3.51 5.94 -17.83
N VAL A 170 -2.56 5.07 -17.52
CA VAL A 170 -2.82 3.72 -17.03
C VAL A 170 -3.43 3.74 -15.64
N GLU A 171 -4.52 2.99 -15.44
CA GLU A 171 -5.13 2.82 -14.13
C GLU A 171 -4.45 1.69 -13.35
N ALA A 172 -3.91 2.03 -12.18
CA ALA A 172 -3.27 1.07 -11.28
C ALA A 172 -4.23 0.39 -10.30
N ILE A 173 -5.39 1.02 -10.04
CA ILE A 173 -6.39 0.44 -9.14
C ILE A 173 -7.02 -0.79 -9.80
N PRO A 174 -7.01 -1.96 -9.14
CA PRO A 174 -7.66 -3.15 -9.69
C PRO A 174 -9.13 -2.89 -10.02
N TYR A 175 -9.58 -3.38 -11.17
CA TYR A 175 -10.93 -3.15 -11.72
C TYR A 175 -12.07 -3.33 -10.70
N LEU A 176 -11.95 -4.32 -9.80
CA LEU A 176 -12.95 -4.58 -8.78
C LEU A 176 -13.18 -3.41 -7.79
N TRP A 177 -12.20 -2.54 -7.65
CA TRP A 177 -12.21 -1.44 -6.68
C TRP A 177 -12.37 -0.06 -7.32
N THR A 178 -12.37 0.03 -8.64
CA THR A 178 -12.53 1.30 -9.37
C THR A 178 -13.84 1.98 -9.05
N ASP A 179 -14.89 1.22 -8.72
CA ASP A 179 -16.20 1.79 -8.36
C ASP A 179 -16.19 2.58 -7.03
N ALA A 180 -15.19 2.36 -6.17
CA ALA A 180 -15.04 3.12 -4.92
C ALA A 180 -14.67 4.60 -5.16
N VAL A 181 -13.90 4.88 -6.20
CA VAL A 181 -13.31 6.20 -6.48
C VAL A 181 -14.38 7.29 -6.64
N PRO A 182 -15.42 7.13 -7.49
CA PRO A 182 -16.45 8.16 -7.66
C PRO A 182 -17.21 8.49 -6.37
N TRP A 183 -17.39 7.52 -5.46
CA TRP A 183 -18.10 7.75 -4.20
C TRP A 183 -17.32 8.66 -3.28
N TYR A 184 -16.01 8.43 -3.11
CA TYR A 184 -15.18 9.32 -2.32
C TYR A 184 -15.04 10.69 -2.97
N ALA A 185 -14.79 10.75 -4.29
CA ALA A 185 -14.65 12.00 -5.03
C ALA A 185 -15.91 12.88 -4.91
N ALA A 186 -17.11 12.29 -5.00
CA ALA A 186 -18.36 13.00 -4.80
C ALA A 186 -18.56 13.46 -3.36
N ALA A 187 -18.24 12.65 -2.36
CA ALA A 187 -18.29 13.05 -0.95
C ALA A 187 -17.35 14.23 -0.68
N TYR A 188 -16.11 14.12 -1.16
CA TYR A 188 -15.10 15.15 -0.99
C TYR A 188 -15.49 16.47 -1.67
N ALA A 189 -16.06 16.41 -2.88
CA ALA A 189 -16.57 17.58 -3.59
C ALA A 189 -17.67 18.30 -2.80
N LEU A 190 -18.60 17.57 -2.18
CA LEU A 190 -19.67 18.16 -1.36
C LEU A 190 -19.13 18.78 -0.07
N TRP A 191 -18.14 18.16 0.57
CA TRP A 191 -17.49 18.71 1.77
C TRP A 191 -16.68 19.97 1.44
N SER A 192 -15.91 19.95 0.35
CA SER A 192 -15.09 21.10 -0.06
C SER A 192 -15.93 22.31 -0.45
N ALA A 193 -17.10 22.09 -1.04
CA ALA A 193 -18.05 23.15 -1.38
C ALA A 193 -18.85 23.66 -0.18
N GLN A 194 -18.69 23.10 1.02
CA GLN A 194 -19.44 23.43 2.24
C GLN A 194 -20.97 23.48 2.01
N ASN A 195 -21.47 22.57 1.20
CA ASN A 195 -22.88 22.52 0.82
C ASN A 195 -23.71 21.86 1.93
N ASN A 196 -24.12 22.66 2.92
CA ASN A 196 -24.87 22.18 4.09
C ASN A 196 -26.16 21.45 3.71
N ALA A 197 -26.81 21.82 2.59
CA ALA A 197 -28.04 21.17 2.14
C ALA A 197 -27.83 19.72 1.67
N ARG A 198 -26.59 19.33 1.33
CA ARG A 198 -26.26 17.99 0.81
C ARG A 198 -25.26 17.23 1.68
N MET A 199 -25.06 17.64 2.93
CA MET A 199 -24.13 16.95 3.86
C MET A 199 -24.55 15.50 4.11
N ALA A 200 -25.84 15.22 4.20
CA ALA A 200 -26.35 13.85 4.35
C ALA A 200 -26.02 12.96 3.11
N ASP A 201 -26.00 13.54 1.90
CA ASP A 201 -25.56 12.83 0.71
C ASP A 201 -24.05 12.53 0.79
N ALA A 202 -23.24 13.50 1.21
CA ALA A 202 -21.81 13.32 1.37
C ALA A 202 -21.46 12.18 2.36
N GLU A 203 -22.14 12.15 3.52
CA GLU A 203 -21.98 11.07 4.50
C GLU A 203 -22.39 9.70 3.94
N ARG A 204 -23.50 9.64 3.18
CA ARG A 204 -23.93 8.41 2.54
C ARG A 204 -22.92 7.90 1.51
N TYR A 205 -22.34 8.80 0.72
CA TYR A 205 -21.32 8.47 -0.27
C TYR A 205 -20.05 7.99 0.41
N PHE A 206 -19.62 8.66 1.46
CA PHE A 206 -18.47 8.23 2.25
C PHE A 206 -18.67 6.87 2.91
N ASN A 207 -19.83 6.60 3.48
CA ASN A 207 -20.15 5.30 4.05
C ASN A 207 -20.12 4.19 2.98
N THR A 208 -20.59 4.48 1.77
CA THR A 208 -20.49 3.53 0.65
C THR A 208 -19.03 3.27 0.28
N TYR A 209 -18.21 4.31 0.18
CA TYR A 209 -16.77 4.20 -0.04
C TYR A 209 -16.10 3.33 1.03
N THR A 210 -16.38 3.58 2.31
CA THR A 210 -15.81 2.81 3.43
C THR A 210 -16.10 1.31 3.31
N MET A 211 -17.29 0.93 2.86
CA MET A 211 -17.62 -0.47 2.59
C MET A 211 -16.72 -1.09 1.49
N PHE A 212 -16.40 -0.33 0.44
CA PHE A 212 -15.46 -0.78 -0.59
C PHE A 212 -14.04 -0.93 -0.03
N VAL A 213 -13.57 0.05 0.75
CA VAL A 213 -12.24 0.01 1.39
C VAL A 213 -12.08 -1.23 2.26
N GLU A 214 -13.06 -1.53 3.12
CA GLU A 214 -13.00 -2.72 3.98
C GLU A 214 -12.91 -4.03 3.17
N ARG A 215 -13.69 -4.12 2.08
CA ARG A 215 -13.65 -5.29 1.19
C ARG A 215 -12.32 -5.39 0.46
N ALA A 216 -11.81 -4.26 -0.06
CA ALA A 216 -10.54 -4.19 -0.77
C ALA A 216 -9.38 -4.56 0.16
N ARG A 217 -9.35 -4.02 1.39
CA ARG A 217 -8.33 -4.35 2.41
C ARG A 217 -8.30 -5.85 2.74
N LYS A 218 -9.49 -6.46 2.93
CA LYS A 218 -9.59 -7.91 3.18
C LYS A 218 -9.09 -8.73 2.00
N ALA A 219 -9.37 -8.29 0.76
CA ALA A 219 -8.92 -8.99 -0.44
C ALA A 219 -7.42 -8.80 -0.71
N SER A 220 -6.88 -7.61 -0.45
CA SER A 220 -5.47 -7.26 -0.72
C SER A 220 -4.51 -7.90 0.28
N ASN A 221 -4.96 -8.16 1.51
CA ASN A 221 -4.15 -8.73 2.58
C ASN A 221 -4.74 -10.05 3.12
N PRO A 222 -4.93 -11.07 2.28
CA PRO A 222 -5.49 -12.35 2.70
C PRO A 222 -4.58 -13.10 3.69
N SER A 223 -3.29 -12.73 3.73
CA SER A 223 -2.28 -13.35 4.59
C SER A 223 -2.22 -12.78 6.01
N ILE A 224 -2.91 -11.67 6.32
CA ILE A 224 -2.92 -11.13 7.70
C ILE A 224 -3.47 -12.20 8.67
N ASN A 225 -4.44 -13.00 8.24
CA ASN A 225 -4.93 -14.12 9.03
C ASN A 225 -3.93 -15.30 9.11
N ARG A 226 -3.04 -15.45 8.13
CA ARG A 226 -1.96 -16.46 8.17
C ARG A 226 -0.80 -16.03 9.05
N TRP A 227 -0.58 -14.72 9.20
CA TRP A 227 0.51 -14.19 10.00
C TRP A 227 0.42 -14.56 11.48
N MET A 228 -0.77 -14.67 12.03
CA MET A 228 -0.96 -15.15 13.41
C MET A 228 -0.48 -16.61 13.60
N TYR A 229 -0.40 -17.39 12.54
CA TYR A 229 0.06 -18.78 12.58
C TYR A 229 1.54 -18.94 12.23
N SER A 230 2.19 -17.95 11.60
CA SER A 230 3.59 -18.06 11.15
C SER A 230 4.61 -17.47 12.12
N GLN A 231 4.21 -17.02 13.30
CA GLN A 231 5.16 -16.59 14.33
C GLN A 231 6.07 -17.72 14.82
N SER A 232 5.75 -18.98 14.50
CA SER A 232 6.59 -20.14 14.82
C SER A 232 7.61 -20.50 13.74
N GLY A 233 7.65 -19.84 12.60
CA GLY A 233 8.65 -20.03 11.54
C GLY A 233 8.67 -21.42 10.86
N ASP A 234 7.88 -22.36 11.35
CA ASP A 234 7.82 -23.73 10.82
C ASP A 234 6.35 -24.16 10.69
N PRO A 235 5.84 -24.35 9.45
CA PRO A 235 4.49 -24.85 9.23
C PRO A 235 4.23 -26.23 9.85
N ALA A 236 5.28 -27.02 10.09
CA ALA A 236 5.17 -28.31 10.76
C ALA A 236 4.93 -28.18 12.28
N GLN A 237 5.41 -27.09 12.90
CA GLN A 237 5.12 -26.80 14.31
C GLN A 237 3.71 -26.21 14.50
N ALA A 238 3.23 -25.40 13.57
CA ALA A 238 1.86 -24.91 13.59
C ALA A 238 0.83 -26.06 13.52
N ALA A 239 1.11 -27.08 12.70
CA ALA A 239 0.27 -28.27 12.62
C ALA A 239 0.29 -29.12 13.90
N LYS A 240 1.39 -29.14 14.62
CA LYS A 240 1.51 -29.88 15.91
C LYS A 240 0.77 -29.20 17.05
N MET A 241 0.64 -27.87 17.06
CA MET A 241 -0.14 -27.14 18.07
C MET A 241 -1.65 -27.33 17.91
N GLN A 242 -2.14 -27.67 16.73
CA GLN A 242 -3.57 -27.94 16.49
C GLN A 242 -4.04 -29.33 16.96
N VAL A 243 -3.12 -30.23 17.25
CA VAL A 243 -3.43 -31.65 17.56
C VAL A 243 -3.26 -32.00 19.05
N GLN A 244 -3.09 -31.02 19.94
CA GLN A 244 -3.21 -31.35 21.37
C GLN A 244 -4.69 -31.52 21.73
N PRO A 245 -5.19 -32.76 21.93
CA PRO A 245 -6.51 -32.95 22.49
C PRO A 245 -6.49 -32.36 23.91
N ARG A 246 -7.50 -31.54 24.21
CA ARG A 246 -7.80 -31.17 25.60
C ARG A 246 -7.88 -32.47 26.40
N GLY A 247 -6.85 -32.72 27.19
CA GLY A 247 -6.87 -33.80 28.16
C GLY A 247 -8.06 -33.61 29.06
N GLY A 248 -9.01 -34.53 29.00
CA GLY A 248 -10.14 -34.58 29.88
C GLY A 248 -9.65 -34.68 31.32
N ALA A 249 -10.03 -33.74 32.15
CA ALA A 249 -10.03 -33.93 33.58
C ALA A 249 -11.04 -35.02 33.88
N GLY A 250 -10.55 -36.19 34.17
CA GLY A 250 -11.30 -37.32 34.66
C GLY A 250 -10.89 -37.62 36.10
N GLY A 251 -11.87 -37.64 36.99
CA GLY A 251 -11.84 -38.30 38.27
C GLY A 251 -11.46 -37.50 39.46
#